data_23fff5db78fa144cd3f656d499e71117
#
_entry.id   23fff5db78fa144cd3f656d499e71117
#
_cell.length_a   1.000
_cell.length_b   1.000
_cell.length_c   1.000
_cell.angle_alpha   90.00
_cell.angle_beta   90.00
_cell.angle_gamma   90.00
#
_symmetry.space_group_name_H-M   'P 1'
#
loop_
_entity.id
_entity.type
_entity.pdbx_description
1 polymer ?
#
loop_
_entity_poly.entity_id
_entity_poly.type
_entity_poly.pdbx_seq_one_letter_code
_entity_poly.pdbx_strand_id
1 'polypeptide(L)'
;KTPNEIALTILLVGLTIIFLFAVATIAPYAAYSGLRISVTVLVALLVCLIPTTIGGLLSAIGIAGMDRLLKRNVLSMSGRAVEAAGDVDALLLDKTGTITLGNRMATDFIPAANISGEQLADAAQLASLADETPEGRSIVVLAKEKYNLRERNLEALGAVFVPFTAQTRMSGVNLKEREIRKGSFEAMKKYVRENGGQFPEAIALACENIAKSGGTPLVVVEQATVLGAVQLKDIVKGGIKERFRELRQMGIKTIMITGDNPLTAAAIAAEAGVDDFLAEATPEDKLKLIRQYQDNGRLVAMTGDGTNDAPALAQADVGVAMNTGTQAAKEAGNMVDLDSNPT
;
A
#
# COMPACT_ATOMS: atom_id res chain seq x y z
N LYS A 1 22.42 -11.68 -0.52
CA LYS A 1 23.57 -10.98 0.13
C LYS A 1 23.52 -9.54 -0.29
N THR A 2 23.63 -8.62 0.67
CA THR A 2 23.73 -7.19 0.38
C THR A 2 25.03 -6.84 -0.34
N PRO A 3 25.11 -5.74 -1.11
CA PRO A 3 26.35 -5.28 -1.72
C PRO A 3 27.47 -5.12 -0.70
N ASN A 4 27.17 -4.61 0.48
CA ASN A 4 28.14 -4.42 1.56
C ASN A 4 28.63 -5.76 2.15
N GLU A 5 27.77 -6.77 2.30
CA GLU A 5 28.19 -8.13 2.69
C GLU A 5 29.14 -8.76 1.67
N ILE A 6 28.92 -8.54 0.38
CA ILE A 6 29.78 -9.01 -0.70
C ILE A 6 31.14 -8.31 -0.63
N ALA A 7 31.14 -6.97 -0.57
CA ALA A 7 32.34 -6.17 -0.49
C ALA A 7 33.18 -6.52 0.76
N LEU A 8 32.51 -6.68 1.91
CA LEU A 8 33.17 -7.09 3.16
C LEU A 8 33.77 -8.49 3.06
N THR A 9 33.06 -9.44 2.44
CA THR A 9 33.57 -10.80 2.26
C THR A 9 34.82 -10.80 1.37
N ILE A 10 34.84 -10.03 0.29
CA ILE A 10 36.01 -9.89 -0.60
C ILE A 10 37.18 -9.27 0.17
N LEU A 11 36.92 -8.22 0.94
CA LEU A 11 37.97 -7.55 1.76
C LEU A 11 38.56 -8.50 2.79
N LEU A 12 37.72 -9.23 3.55
CA LEU A 12 38.18 -10.17 4.56
C LEU A 12 39.01 -11.32 3.97
N VAL A 13 38.53 -11.90 2.85
CA VAL A 13 39.28 -12.95 2.18
C VAL A 13 40.63 -12.42 1.64
N GLY A 14 40.64 -11.23 1.01
CA GLY A 14 41.85 -10.61 0.51
C GLY A 14 42.86 -10.33 1.63
N LEU A 15 42.44 -9.73 2.73
CA LEU A 15 43.28 -9.45 3.89
C LEU A 15 43.78 -10.76 4.53
N THR A 16 42.96 -11.78 4.65
CA THR A 16 43.35 -13.06 5.21
C THR A 16 44.49 -13.70 4.37
N ILE A 17 44.40 -13.67 3.05
CA ILE A 17 45.43 -14.18 2.14
C ILE A 17 46.73 -13.38 2.31
N ILE A 18 46.64 -12.06 2.32
CA ILE A 18 47.82 -11.19 2.50
C ILE A 18 48.50 -11.47 3.84
N PHE A 19 47.76 -11.57 4.93
CA PHE A 19 48.30 -11.83 6.26
C PHE A 19 48.88 -13.24 6.38
N LEU A 20 48.28 -14.22 5.74
CA LEU A 20 48.81 -15.57 5.67
C LEU A 20 50.17 -15.62 4.97
N PHE A 21 50.29 -14.92 3.84
CA PHE A 21 51.57 -14.77 3.15
C PHE A 21 52.62 -14.03 4.01
N ALA A 22 52.21 -12.93 4.66
CA ALA A 22 53.10 -12.17 5.52
C ALA A 22 53.62 -13.05 6.67
N VAL A 23 52.75 -13.77 7.39
CA VAL A 23 53.14 -14.63 8.49
C VAL A 23 54.01 -15.81 8.01
N ALA A 24 53.71 -16.40 6.85
CA ALA A 24 54.52 -17.50 6.28
C ALA A 24 55.93 -17.06 5.90
N THR A 25 56.11 -15.81 5.45
CA THR A 25 57.45 -15.26 5.07
C THR A 25 58.25 -14.78 6.26
N ILE A 26 57.63 -14.46 7.40
CA ILE A 26 58.34 -14.02 8.63
C ILE A 26 59.30 -15.11 9.16
N ALA A 27 58.89 -16.37 9.18
CA ALA A 27 59.70 -17.45 9.69
C ALA A 27 61.05 -17.65 8.95
N PRO A 28 61.09 -17.78 7.61
CA PRO A 28 62.33 -17.89 6.85
C PRO A 28 63.16 -16.60 6.91
N TYR A 29 62.54 -15.42 6.93
CA TYR A 29 63.23 -14.14 7.04
C TYR A 29 63.93 -14.01 8.40
N ALA A 30 63.25 -14.37 9.50
CA ALA A 30 63.80 -14.37 10.84
C ALA A 30 64.98 -15.35 10.96
N ALA A 31 64.86 -16.56 10.39
CA ALA A 31 65.93 -17.56 10.34
C ALA A 31 67.17 -17.02 9.59
N TYR A 32 66.96 -16.32 8.46
CA TYR A 32 68.03 -15.67 7.72
C TYR A 32 68.75 -14.58 8.56
N SER A 33 67.98 -13.84 9.39
CA SER A 33 68.52 -12.80 10.29
C SER A 33 69.07 -13.36 11.60
N GLY A 34 69.19 -14.69 11.75
CA GLY A 34 69.70 -15.34 12.97
C GLY A 34 68.74 -15.39 14.13
N LEU A 35 67.46 -15.05 13.94
CA LEU A 35 66.43 -15.09 14.96
C LEU A 35 65.58 -16.34 14.81
N ARG A 36 65.15 -16.90 15.95
CA ARG A 36 64.20 -18.04 16.00
C ARG A 36 62.84 -17.56 16.51
N ILE A 37 61.83 -17.65 15.69
CA ILE A 37 60.45 -17.33 16.04
C ILE A 37 59.73 -18.66 16.29
N SER A 38 59.03 -18.80 17.42
CA SER A 38 58.23 -19.99 17.71
C SER A 38 56.95 -19.99 16.85
N VAL A 39 56.49 -21.20 16.54
CA VAL A 39 55.20 -21.38 15.83
C VAL A 39 54.05 -20.71 16.57
N THR A 40 54.08 -20.76 17.93
CA THR A 40 53.04 -20.13 18.78
C THR A 40 52.97 -18.62 18.52
N VAL A 41 54.11 -17.92 18.35
CA VAL A 41 54.12 -16.48 18.03
C VAL A 41 53.57 -16.21 16.64
N LEU A 42 53.90 -17.06 15.66
CA LEU A 42 53.33 -16.92 14.30
C LEU A 42 51.81 -17.11 14.26
N VAL A 43 51.30 -18.11 15.01
CA VAL A 43 49.89 -18.33 15.12
C VAL A 43 49.18 -17.16 15.83
N ALA A 44 49.76 -16.70 16.94
CA ALA A 44 49.24 -15.55 17.67
C ALA A 44 49.18 -14.29 16.78
N LEU A 45 50.25 -14.05 15.99
CA LEU A 45 50.31 -12.94 15.04
C LEU A 45 49.24 -13.05 13.96
N LEU A 46 49.05 -14.24 13.36
CA LEU A 46 48.02 -14.47 12.37
C LEU A 46 46.62 -14.20 12.94
N VAL A 47 46.32 -14.72 14.14
CA VAL A 47 45.00 -14.49 14.81
C VAL A 47 44.79 -12.99 15.08
N CYS A 48 45.81 -12.27 15.50
CA CYS A 48 45.71 -10.82 15.74
C CYS A 48 45.53 -10.01 14.44
N LEU A 49 46.06 -10.47 13.31
CA LEU A 49 45.95 -9.78 12.03
C LEU A 49 44.62 -10.01 11.34
N ILE A 50 43.96 -11.15 11.54
CA ILE A 50 42.64 -11.41 10.96
C ILE A 50 41.60 -10.50 11.63
N PRO A 51 40.89 -9.63 10.85
CA PRO A 51 39.98 -8.63 11.41
C PRO A 51 38.61 -9.25 11.77
N THR A 52 38.60 -10.18 12.74
CA THR A 52 37.36 -10.89 13.18
C THR A 52 36.30 -9.98 13.79
N THR A 53 36.73 -8.82 14.32
CA THR A 53 35.86 -7.83 14.94
C THR A 53 34.90 -7.12 13.96
N ILE A 54 35.26 -7.08 12.67
CA ILE A 54 34.42 -6.43 11.63
C ILE A 54 33.06 -7.15 11.49
N GLY A 55 33.04 -8.48 11.56
CA GLY A 55 31.80 -9.24 11.52
C GLY A 55 30.85 -8.93 12.70
N GLY A 56 31.39 -8.74 13.89
CA GLY A 56 30.63 -8.34 15.07
C GLY A 56 30.11 -6.88 14.98
N LEU A 57 30.91 -6.00 14.42
CA LEU A 57 30.52 -4.59 14.22
C LEU A 57 29.34 -4.46 13.26
N LEU A 58 29.30 -5.23 12.17
CA LEU A 58 28.19 -5.22 11.21
C LEU A 58 26.86 -5.60 11.88
N SER A 59 26.89 -6.63 12.74
CA SER A 59 25.69 -7.02 13.51
C SER A 59 25.24 -5.91 14.47
N ALA A 60 26.19 -5.23 15.15
CA ALA A 60 25.87 -4.12 16.05
C ALA A 60 25.28 -2.92 15.32
N ILE A 61 25.78 -2.60 14.13
CA ILE A 61 25.22 -1.54 13.26
C ILE A 61 23.80 -1.90 12.84
N GLY A 62 23.56 -3.16 12.45
CA GLY A 62 22.20 -3.63 12.10
C GLY A 62 21.21 -3.47 13.26
N ILE A 63 21.59 -3.84 14.48
CA ILE A 63 20.77 -3.68 15.68
C ILE A 63 20.47 -2.21 15.97
N ALA A 64 21.49 -1.34 15.89
CA ALA A 64 21.32 0.10 16.08
C ALA A 64 20.40 0.71 15.00
N GLY A 65 20.48 0.22 13.76
CA GLY A 65 19.59 0.61 12.67
C GLY A 65 18.14 0.21 12.93
N MET A 66 17.90 -1.03 13.40
CA MET A 66 16.56 -1.49 13.78
C MET A 66 15.95 -0.61 14.89
N ASP A 67 16.72 -0.25 15.92
CA ASP A 67 16.25 0.64 16.99
C ASP A 67 15.85 2.03 16.47
N ARG A 68 16.62 2.56 15.51
CA ARG A 68 16.27 3.86 14.87
C ARG A 68 14.98 3.78 14.06
N LEU A 69 14.77 2.69 13.30
CA LEU A 69 13.55 2.48 12.54
C LEU A 69 12.34 2.30 13.47
N LEU A 70 12.50 1.55 14.57
CA LEU A 70 11.42 1.36 15.55
C LEU A 70 10.97 2.71 16.17
N LYS A 71 11.91 3.63 16.43
CA LYS A 71 11.60 5.00 16.87
C LYS A 71 10.85 5.83 15.82
N ARG A 72 10.81 5.37 14.58
CA ARG A 72 10.07 5.94 13.45
C ARG A 72 8.85 5.11 13.06
N ASN A 73 8.38 4.24 13.99
CA ASN A 73 7.24 3.35 13.78
C ASN A 73 7.41 2.32 12.65
N VAL A 74 8.65 1.97 12.32
CA VAL A 74 8.96 0.89 11.38
C VAL A 74 9.65 -0.25 12.11
N LEU A 75 9.00 -1.41 12.14
CA LEU A 75 9.56 -2.64 12.69
C LEU A 75 10.34 -3.37 11.59
N SER A 76 11.64 -3.52 11.76
CA SER A 76 12.47 -4.34 10.87
C SER A 76 12.77 -5.68 11.53
N MET A 77 12.67 -6.76 10.74
CA MET A 77 12.90 -8.13 11.23
C MET A 77 14.38 -8.55 11.15
N SER A 78 15.22 -7.76 10.47
CA SER A 78 16.66 -8.05 10.37
C SER A 78 17.49 -6.80 10.08
N GLY A 79 18.76 -6.80 10.54
CA GLY A 79 19.73 -5.75 10.20
C GLY A 79 20.02 -5.67 8.70
N ARG A 80 19.88 -6.79 7.96
CA ARG A 80 20.02 -6.80 6.50
C ARG A 80 18.94 -6.02 5.79
N ALA A 81 17.70 -6.12 6.25
CA ALA A 81 16.60 -5.35 5.68
C ALA A 81 16.84 -3.84 5.87
N VAL A 82 17.38 -3.44 7.03
CA VAL A 82 17.75 -2.04 7.30
C VAL A 82 18.83 -1.55 6.34
N GLU A 83 19.86 -2.37 6.12
CA GLU A 83 20.95 -2.07 5.19
C GLU A 83 20.43 -1.96 3.75
N ALA A 84 19.67 -2.95 3.29
CA ALA A 84 19.09 -2.94 1.96
C ALA A 84 18.15 -1.74 1.73
N ALA A 85 17.40 -1.32 2.76
CA ALA A 85 16.51 -0.16 2.67
C ALA A 85 17.25 1.16 2.42
N GLY A 86 18.53 1.26 2.84
CA GLY A 86 19.36 2.42 2.58
C GLY A 86 19.84 2.53 1.13
N ASP A 87 19.84 1.42 0.38
CA ASP A 87 20.42 1.31 -0.96
C ASP A 87 19.34 1.01 -2.03
N VAL A 88 18.05 1.23 -1.73
CA VAL A 88 16.94 0.96 -2.66
C VAL A 88 16.99 1.88 -3.86
N ASP A 89 16.90 1.31 -5.06
CA ASP A 89 16.81 2.04 -6.34
C ASP A 89 15.38 2.26 -6.82
N ALA A 90 14.49 1.31 -6.50
CA ALA A 90 13.10 1.35 -6.94
C ALA A 90 12.15 0.93 -5.83
N LEU A 91 11.11 1.73 -5.63
CA LEU A 91 10.01 1.46 -4.69
C LEU A 91 8.74 1.15 -5.47
N LEU A 92 8.29 -0.09 -5.35
CA LEU A 92 7.04 -0.57 -5.90
C LEU A 92 5.95 -0.46 -4.83
N LEU A 93 4.84 0.18 -5.16
CA LEU A 93 3.76 0.45 -4.22
C LEU A 93 2.46 -0.16 -4.73
N ASP A 94 1.82 -1.01 -3.92
CA ASP A 94 0.43 -1.36 -4.18
C ASP A 94 -0.44 -0.09 -4.05
N LYS A 95 -1.52 -0.01 -4.84
CA LYS A 95 -2.41 1.15 -4.79
C LYS A 95 -3.23 1.16 -3.51
N THR A 96 -3.98 0.07 -3.29
CA THR A 96 -5.04 -0.02 -2.28
C THR A 96 -4.46 -0.14 -0.88
N GLY A 97 -4.93 0.67 0.08
CA GLY A 97 -4.42 0.66 1.46
C GLY A 97 -3.00 1.23 1.63
N THR A 98 -2.22 1.32 0.55
CA THR A 98 -0.85 1.85 0.53
C THR A 98 -0.82 3.30 0.03
N ILE A 99 -1.04 3.56 -1.25
CA ILE A 99 -1.12 4.92 -1.82
C ILE A 99 -2.44 5.59 -1.46
N THR A 100 -3.53 4.81 -1.49
CA THR A 100 -4.87 5.26 -1.13
C THR A 100 -5.25 4.78 0.27
N LEU A 101 -6.35 5.33 0.79
CA LEU A 101 -6.89 4.93 2.11
C LEU A 101 -7.42 3.48 2.13
N GLY A 102 -7.60 2.86 0.95
CA GLY A 102 -8.17 1.52 0.83
C GLY A 102 -9.68 1.46 1.01
N ASN A 103 -10.29 2.58 1.35
CA ASN A 103 -11.73 2.73 1.53
C ASN A 103 -12.28 3.69 0.46
N ARG A 104 -13.35 3.28 -0.19
CA ARG A 104 -14.04 4.15 -1.15
C ARG A 104 -14.84 5.19 -0.38
N MET A 105 -14.56 6.47 -0.66
CA MET A 105 -15.22 7.59 -0.02
C MET A 105 -16.15 8.29 -1.00
N ALA A 106 -17.31 8.75 -0.51
CA ALA A 106 -18.23 9.55 -1.31
C ALA A 106 -17.59 10.90 -1.63
N THR A 107 -17.56 11.25 -2.91
CA THR A 107 -16.94 12.51 -3.39
C THR A 107 -17.94 13.44 -4.04
N ASP A 108 -19.03 12.92 -4.61
CA ASP A 108 -20.04 13.75 -5.24
C ASP A 108 -21.42 13.11 -5.28
N PHE A 109 -22.46 13.96 -5.36
CA PHE A 109 -23.85 13.60 -5.60
C PHE A 109 -24.26 14.07 -7.00
N ILE A 110 -24.71 13.16 -7.86
CA ILE A 110 -25.13 13.42 -9.24
C ILE A 110 -26.64 13.19 -9.29
N PRO A 111 -27.46 14.24 -9.18
CA PRO A 111 -28.91 14.10 -9.16
C PRO A 111 -29.49 13.78 -10.55
N ALA A 112 -30.62 13.07 -10.56
CA ALA A 112 -31.40 12.87 -11.76
C ALA A 112 -32.12 14.16 -12.18
N ALA A 113 -32.63 14.21 -13.42
CA ALA A 113 -33.40 15.34 -13.90
C ALA A 113 -34.61 15.60 -12.96
N ASN A 114 -34.83 16.86 -12.64
CA ASN A 114 -35.88 17.34 -11.72
C ASN A 114 -35.70 16.94 -10.25
N ILE A 115 -34.59 16.37 -9.87
CA ILE A 115 -34.21 16.09 -8.46
C ILE A 115 -33.13 17.09 -8.06
N SER A 116 -33.30 17.72 -6.90
CA SER A 116 -32.23 18.58 -6.36
C SER A 116 -31.09 17.76 -5.75
N GLY A 117 -29.88 18.32 -5.74
CA GLY A 117 -28.76 17.67 -5.05
C GLY A 117 -29.02 17.44 -3.56
N GLU A 118 -29.77 18.32 -2.92
CA GLU A 118 -30.18 18.20 -1.51
C GLU A 118 -31.15 17.03 -1.29
N GLN A 119 -32.12 16.83 -2.19
CA GLN A 119 -33.04 15.68 -2.14
C GLN A 119 -32.32 14.35 -2.28
N LEU A 120 -31.37 14.27 -3.23
CA LEU A 120 -30.54 13.08 -3.38
C LEU A 120 -29.67 12.83 -2.14
N ALA A 121 -29.05 13.87 -1.62
CA ALA A 121 -28.17 13.77 -0.44
C ALA A 121 -28.97 13.38 0.81
N ASP A 122 -30.20 13.91 0.99
CA ASP A 122 -31.11 13.54 2.06
C ASP A 122 -31.47 12.03 2.03
N ALA A 123 -31.89 11.55 0.89
CA ALA A 123 -32.24 10.13 0.72
C ALA A 123 -31.00 9.22 0.89
N ALA A 124 -29.84 9.61 0.32
CA ALA A 124 -28.60 8.88 0.45
C ALA A 124 -28.12 8.83 1.92
N GLN A 125 -28.22 9.95 2.65
CA GLN A 125 -27.91 10.02 4.08
C GLN A 125 -28.81 9.07 4.87
N LEU A 126 -30.14 9.17 4.72
CA LEU A 126 -31.12 8.34 5.43
C LEU A 126 -30.85 6.85 5.20
N ALA A 127 -30.59 6.43 3.95
CA ALA A 127 -30.24 5.05 3.61
C ALA A 127 -28.87 4.60 4.12
N SER A 128 -28.05 5.52 4.64
CA SER A 128 -26.68 5.24 5.11
C SER A 128 -26.51 5.37 6.61
N LEU A 129 -27.48 5.87 7.35
CA LEU A 129 -27.34 6.15 8.81
C LEU A 129 -27.08 4.90 9.65
N ALA A 130 -27.56 3.73 9.24
CA ALA A 130 -27.26 2.46 9.91
C ALA A 130 -26.15 1.65 9.20
N ASP A 131 -25.54 2.21 8.19
CA ASP A 131 -24.47 1.58 7.43
C ASP A 131 -23.12 1.91 8.07
N GLU A 132 -22.58 0.97 8.86
CA GLU A 132 -21.32 1.14 9.58
C GLU A 132 -20.08 1.01 8.69
N THR A 133 -20.26 0.72 7.40
CA THR A 133 -19.14 0.67 6.45
C THR A 133 -18.50 2.03 6.26
N PRO A 134 -17.20 2.10 5.91
CA PRO A 134 -16.54 3.36 5.59
C PRO A 134 -17.27 4.14 4.48
N GLU A 135 -17.80 3.43 3.48
CA GLU A 135 -18.59 3.99 2.38
C GLU A 135 -19.86 4.65 2.90
N GLY A 136 -20.64 3.96 3.75
CA GLY A 136 -21.87 4.49 4.34
C GLY A 136 -21.62 5.74 5.17
N ARG A 137 -20.62 5.68 6.05
CA ARG A 137 -20.20 6.84 6.87
C ARG A 137 -19.76 8.02 6.00
N SER A 138 -19.04 7.78 4.91
CA SER A 138 -18.58 8.84 4.01
C SER A 138 -19.73 9.57 3.30
N ILE A 139 -20.81 8.84 2.95
CA ILE A 139 -22.02 9.44 2.37
C ILE A 139 -22.68 10.40 3.37
N VAL A 140 -22.78 9.98 4.64
CA VAL A 140 -23.35 10.82 5.71
C VAL A 140 -22.50 12.08 5.92
N VAL A 141 -21.18 11.94 5.94
CA VAL A 141 -20.25 13.08 6.09
C VAL A 141 -20.38 14.03 4.91
N LEU A 142 -20.34 13.53 3.67
CA LEU A 142 -20.46 14.36 2.48
C LEU A 142 -21.80 15.10 2.40
N ALA A 143 -22.91 14.45 2.79
CA ALA A 143 -24.23 15.07 2.84
C ALA A 143 -24.28 16.22 3.86
N LYS A 144 -23.64 16.02 5.03
CA LYS A 144 -23.50 17.06 6.07
C LYS A 144 -22.66 18.23 5.60
N GLU A 145 -21.51 17.98 5.00
CA GLU A 145 -20.58 19.03 4.55
C GLU A 145 -21.15 19.84 3.37
N LYS A 146 -21.75 19.18 2.38
CA LYS A 146 -22.18 19.82 1.13
C LYS A 146 -23.54 20.48 1.23
N TYR A 147 -24.45 19.93 2.06
CA TYR A 147 -25.85 20.38 2.17
C TYR A 147 -26.28 20.71 3.61
N ASN A 148 -25.35 20.70 4.59
CA ASN A 148 -25.61 20.98 6.00
C ASN A 148 -26.71 20.13 6.63
N LEU A 149 -26.87 18.87 6.14
CA LEU A 149 -27.86 17.93 6.64
C LEU A 149 -27.45 17.41 8.02
N ARG A 150 -28.21 17.74 9.06
CA ARG A 150 -27.93 17.32 10.44
C ARG A 150 -28.41 15.89 10.71
N GLU A 151 -27.87 15.28 11.75
CA GLU A 151 -28.36 13.99 12.26
C GLU A 151 -29.83 14.10 12.65
N ARG A 152 -30.61 13.07 12.32
CA ARG A 152 -32.04 12.96 12.63
C ARG A 152 -32.29 11.89 13.68
N ASN A 153 -33.32 12.09 14.50
CA ASN A 153 -33.76 11.06 15.41
C ASN A 153 -34.51 9.97 14.64
N LEU A 154 -33.85 8.84 14.41
CA LEU A 154 -34.34 7.71 13.63
C LEU A 154 -35.52 7.01 14.29
N GLU A 155 -35.57 6.96 15.64
CA GLU A 155 -36.68 6.37 16.40
C GLU A 155 -37.98 7.12 16.17
N ALA A 156 -37.91 8.45 16.11
CA ALA A 156 -39.07 9.32 15.83
C ALA A 156 -39.62 9.12 14.40
N LEU A 157 -38.78 8.69 13.45
CA LEU A 157 -39.17 8.43 12.05
C LEU A 157 -39.72 7.03 11.81
N GLY A 158 -39.68 6.14 12.81
CA GLY A 158 -40.05 4.73 12.65
C GLY A 158 -39.28 4.00 11.59
N ALA A 159 -37.98 4.28 11.50
CA ALA A 159 -37.09 3.76 10.47
C ALA A 159 -36.81 2.27 10.67
N VAL A 160 -37.00 1.48 9.63
CA VAL A 160 -36.60 0.07 9.56
C VAL A 160 -35.50 -0.07 8.51
N PHE A 161 -34.30 -0.40 8.94
CA PHE A 161 -33.15 -0.52 8.05
C PHE A 161 -33.12 -1.86 7.34
N VAL A 162 -32.71 -1.82 6.06
CA VAL A 162 -32.45 -2.98 5.22
C VAL A 162 -30.95 -3.10 5.06
N PRO A 163 -30.32 -4.12 5.71
CA PRO A 163 -28.87 -4.29 5.64
C PRO A 163 -28.41 -4.72 4.24
N PHE A 164 -27.16 -4.40 3.91
CA PHE A 164 -26.55 -4.86 2.65
C PHE A 164 -26.39 -6.39 2.65
N THR A 165 -26.75 -7.01 1.52
CA THR A 165 -26.45 -8.43 1.27
C THR A 165 -25.72 -8.60 -0.06
N ALA A 166 -24.84 -9.59 -0.14
CA ALA A 166 -24.10 -9.89 -1.38
C ALA A 166 -25.03 -10.37 -2.52
N GLN A 167 -26.18 -10.96 -2.19
CA GLN A 167 -27.18 -11.43 -3.15
C GLN A 167 -27.92 -10.26 -3.79
N THR A 168 -28.41 -9.33 -2.96
CA THR A 168 -29.20 -8.18 -3.44
C THR A 168 -28.32 -7.03 -3.93
N ARG A 169 -27.10 -6.90 -3.40
CA ARG A 169 -26.16 -5.79 -3.63
C ARG A 169 -26.80 -4.41 -3.41
N MET A 170 -27.71 -4.35 -2.46
CA MET A 170 -28.41 -3.13 -2.07
C MET A 170 -28.63 -3.09 -0.56
N SER A 171 -28.77 -1.88 -0.02
CA SER A 171 -29.17 -1.59 1.36
C SER A 171 -30.14 -0.41 1.34
N GLY A 172 -30.74 -0.08 2.47
CA GLY A 172 -31.63 1.07 2.51
C GLY A 172 -32.41 1.21 3.81
N VAL A 173 -33.49 1.98 3.75
CA VAL A 173 -34.37 2.24 4.89
C VAL A 173 -35.84 2.30 4.44
N ASN A 174 -36.71 1.74 5.24
CA ASN A 174 -38.13 1.90 5.12
C ASN A 174 -38.60 2.87 6.19
N LEU A 175 -39.25 3.93 5.78
CA LEU A 175 -39.94 4.91 6.60
C LEU A 175 -41.46 4.71 6.36
N LYS A 176 -42.33 5.32 7.18
CA LYS A 176 -43.78 5.11 7.10
C LYS A 176 -44.35 5.26 5.69
N GLU A 177 -43.85 6.22 4.89
CA GLU A 177 -44.35 6.54 3.54
C GLU A 177 -43.26 6.51 2.47
N ARG A 178 -42.01 6.25 2.85
CA ARG A 178 -40.82 6.33 1.97
C ARG A 178 -40.05 5.02 2.05
N GLU A 179 -39.76 4.45 0.91
CA GLU A 179 -38.88 3.31 0.77
C GLU A 179 -37.63 3.74 -0.03
N ILE A 180 -36.48 3.82 0.65
CA ILE A 180 -35.23 4.28 0.02
C ILE A 180 -34.27 3.11 -0.08
N ARG A 181 -33.71 2.92 -1.26
CA ARG A 181 -32.71 1.91 -1.55
C ARG A 181 -31.47 2.57 -2.15
N LYS A 182 -30.30 2.07 -1.77
CA LYS A 182 -29.03 2.38 -2.42
C LYS A 182 -28.32 1.08 -2.78
N GLY A 183 -27.63 1.06 -3.91
CA GLY A 183 -26.96 -0.16 -4.35
C GLY A 183 -26.13 0.03 -5.62
N SER A 184 -25.54 -1.07 -6.08
CA SER A 184 -24.79 -1.07 -7.34
C SER A 184 -25.67 -0.72 -8.53
N PHE A 185 -25.10 -0.13 -9.56
CA PHE A 185 -25.82 0.27 -10.77
C PHE A 185 -26.71 -0.85 -11.32
N GLU A 186 -26.17 -2.06 -11.50
CA GLU A 186 -26.92 -3.19 -12.05
C GLU A 186 -28.06 -3.65 -11.13
N ALA A 187 -27.82 -3.70 -9.82
CA ALA A 187 -28.84 -4.10 -8.85
C ALA A 187 -30.00 -3.10 -8.83
N MET A 188 -29.68 -1.80 -8.83
CA MET A 188 -30.71 -0.76 -8.82
C MET A 188 -31.46 -0.66 -10.13
N LYS A 189 -30.81 -0.87 -11.27
CA LYS A 189 -31.46 -0.93 -12.58
C LYS A 189 -32.48 -2.07 -12.65
N LYS A 190 -32.13 -3.24 -12.10
CA LYS A 190 -33.02 -4.38 -11.97
C LYS A 190 -34.19 -4.05 -11.03
N TYR A 191 -33.93 -3.53 -9.84
CA TYR A 191 -34.91 -3.17 -8.83
C TYR A 191 -35.95 -2.18 -9.36
N VAL A 192 -35.51 -1.10 -10.01
CA VAL A 192 -36.40 -0.09 -10.61
C VAL A 192 -37.36 -0.73 -11.64
N ARG A 193 -36.82 -1.60 -12.51
CA ARG A 193 -37.62 -2.30 -13.54
C ARG A 193 -38.65 -3.24 -12.91
N GLU A 194 -38.29 -4.00 -11.89
CA GLU A 194 -39.18 -4.93 -11.20
C GLU A 194 -40.30 -4.21 -10.45
N ASN A 195 -40.09 -2.96 -10.04
CA ASN A 195 -41.10 -2.12 -9.39
C ASN A 195 -41.83 -1.18 -10.37
N GLY A 196 -41.75 -1.42 -11.69
CA GLY A 196 -42.50 -0.69 -12.70
C GLY A 196 -41.97 0.70 -13.04
N GLY A 197 -40.75 1.06 -12.56
CA GLY A 197 -40.11 2.33 -12.87
C GLY A 197 -39.27 2.27 -14.15
N GLN A 198 -38.83 3.45 -14.60
CA GLN A 198 -37.87 3.60 -15.69
C GLN A 198 -36.54 4.14 -15.18
N PHE A 199 -35.44 3.56 -15.65
CA PHE A 199 -34.11 4.03 -15.28
C PHE A 199 -33.67 5.14 -16.23
N PRO A 200 -33.38 6.38 -15.75
CA PRO A 200 -32.99 7.51 -16.59
C PRO A 200 -31.67 7.26 -17.31
N GLU A 201 -31.64 7.46 -18.63
CA GLU A 201 -30.44 7.28 -19.46
C GLU A 201 -29.29 8.18 -19.03
N ALA A 202 -29.59 9.41 -18.62
CA ALA A 202 -28.57 10.36 -18.11
C ALA A 202 -27.83 9.82 -16.88
N ILE A 203 -28.54 9.13 -15.97
CA ILE A 203 -27.92 8.52 -14.78
C ILE A 203 -27.15 7.25 -15.16
N ALA A 204 -27.64 6.47 -16.13
CA ALA A 204 -26.88 5.34 -16.65
C ALA A 204 -25.55 5.78 -17.25
N LEU A 205 -25.54 6.81 -18.06
CA LEU A 205 -24.32 7.40 -18.64
C LEU A 205 -23.39 7.98 -17.55
N ALA A 206 -23.95 8.64 -16.53
CA ALA A 206 -23.18 9.14 -15.40
C ALA A 206 -22.49 7.99 -14.63
N CYS A 207 -23.21 6.89 -14.38
CA CYS A 207 -22.63 5.69 -13.74
C CYS A 207 -21.51 5.06 -14.56
N GLU A 208 -21.67 4.99 -15.89
CA GLU A 208 -20.60 4.52 -16.79
C GLU A 208 -19.36 5.42 -16.74
N ASN A 209 -19.56 6.73 -16.74
CA ASN A 209 -18.46 7.70 -16.67
C ASN A 209 -17.72 7.62 -15.32
N ILE A 210 -18.45 7.46 -14.21
CA ILE A 210 -17.86 7.20 -12.90
C ILE A 210 -17.00 5.92 -12.95
N ALA A 211 -17.55 4.83 -13.48
CA ALA A 211 -16.83 3.56 -13.59
C ALA A 211 -15.58 3.68 -14.49
N LYS A 212 -15.68 4.36 -15.63
CA LYS A 212 -14.54 4.62 -16.53
C LYS A 212 -13.44 5.45 -15.87
N SER A 213 -13.81 6.36 -14.96
CA SER A 213 -12.83 7.16 -14.17
C SER A 213 -12.30 6.42 -12.92
N GLY A 214 -12.62 5.13 -12.76
CA GLY A 214 -12.20 4.30 -11.63
C GLY A 214 -12.96 4.51 -10.33
N GLY A 215 -14.02 5.30 -10.37
CA GLY A 215 -14.96 5.40 -9.27
C GLY A 215 -15.94 4.23 -9.23
N THR A 216 -16.68 4.14 -8.14
CA THR A 216 -17.80 3.21 -8.01
C THR A 216 -19.09 4.02 -7.92
N PRO A 217 -20.02 3.86 -8.87
CA PRO A 217 -21.33 4.49 -8.78
C PRO A 217 -22.21 3.73 -7.79
N LEU A 218 -22.84 4.44 -6.86
CA LEU A 218 -23.85 3.94 -5.96
C LEU A 218 -25.15 4.67 -6.29
N VAL A 219 -26.15 3.95 -6.82
CA VAL A 219 -27.42 4.55 -7.23
C VAL A 219 -28.38 4.59 -6.04
N VAL A 220 -29.10 5.71 -5.90
CA VAL A 220 -30.12 5.93 -4.87
C VAL A 220 -31.47 6.01 -5.52
N VAL A 221 -32.41 5.25 -4.99
CA VAL A 221 -33.79 5.11 -5.50
C VAL A 221 -34.76 5.28 -4.35
N GLU A 222 -35.83 6.01 -4.57
CA GLU A 222 -36.98 6.09 -3.66
C GLU A 222 -38.20 5.45 -4.34
N GLN A 223 -38.73 4.40 -3.72
CA GLN A 223 -39.77 3.54 -4.34
C GLN A 223 -39.29 3.00 -5.70
N ALA A 224 -39.85 3.43 -6.82
CA ALA A 224 -39.44 3.08 -8.17
C ALA A 224 -38.76 4.23 -8.93
N THR A 225 -38.48 5.36 -8.25
CA THR A 225 -37.92 6.59 -8.86
C THR A 225 -36.45 6.67 -8.56
N VAL A 226 -35.62 6.78 -9.58
CA VAL A 226 -34.17 7.03 -9.45
C VAL A 226 -33.94 8.48 -9.06
N LEU A 227 -33.36 8.71 -7.87
CA LEU A 227 -33.03 10.05 -7.40
C LEU A 227 -31.68 10.52 -7.95
N GLY A 228 -30.75 9.62 -8.21
CA GLY A 228 -29.44 9.93 -8.75
C GLY A 228 -28.37 8.90 -8.39
N ALA A 229 -27.13 9.28 -8.54
CA ALA A 229 -25.96 8.47 -8.21
C ALA A 229 -25.04 9.21 -7.23
N VAL A 230 -24.42 8.46 -6.31
CA VAL A 230 -23.32 8.91 -5.46
C VAL A 230 -22.03 8.36 -6.06
N GLN A 231 -21.06 9.22 -6.29
CA GLN A 231 -19.73 8.84 -6.74
C GLN A 231 -18.87 8.46 -5.55
N LEU A 232 -18.40 7.21 -5.51
CA LEU A 232 -17.40 6.76 -4.55
C LEU A 232 -16.05 6.67 -5.25
N LYS A 233 -14.99 7.20 -4.64
CA LYS A 233 -13.61 7.10 -5.12
C LYS A 233 -12.67 6.65 -4.01
N ASP A 234 -11.62 5.98 -4.41
CA ASP A 234 -10.46 5.73 -3.57
C ASP A 234 -9.66 7.03 -3.42
N ILE A 235 -9.42 7.46 -2.19
CA ILE A 235 -8.76 8.76 -1.93
C ILE A 235 -7.27 8.52 -1.71
N VAL A 236 -6.45 9.27 -2.44
CA VAL A 236 -4.99 9.31 -2.26
C VAL A 236 -4.68 9.89 -0.87
N LYS A 237 -3.77 9.24 -0.13
CA LYS A 237 -3.35 9.70 1.19
C LYS A 237 -2.74 11.09 1.13
N GLY A 238 -3.09 11.95 2.09
CA GLY A 238 -2.55 13.31 2.16
C GLY A 238 -1.04 13.33 2.38
N GLY A 239 -0.33 14.27 1.72
CA GLY A 239 1.12 14.43 1.86
C GLY A 239 1.99 13.44 1.08
N ILE A 240 1.39 12.43 0.41
CA ILE A 240 2.15 11.38 -0.29
C ILE A 240 2.93 11.94 -1.50
N LYS A 241 2.37 12.94 -2.17
CA LYS A 241 2.99 13.58 -3.34
C LYS A 241 4.31 14.28 -2.99
N GLU A 242 4.36 14.93 -1.84
CA GLU A 242 5.56 15.57 -1.33
C GLU A 242 6.62 14.52 -1.00
N ARG A 243 6.22 13.42 -0.38
CA ARG A 243 7.13 12.31 -0.05
C ARG A 243 7.70 11.65 -1.29
N PHE A 244 6.88 11.39 -2.31
CA PHE A 244 7.42 10.84 -3.57
C PHE A 244 8.38 11.80 -4.26
N ARG A 245 8.21 13.11 -4.09
CA ARG A 245 9.19 14.09 -4.57
C ARG A 245 10.50 13.99 -3.81
N GLU A 246 10.47 13.81 -2.48
CA GLU A 246 11.67 13.61 -1.66
C GLU A 246 12.40 12.31 -2.06
N LEU A 247 11.69 11.20 -2.22
CA LEU A 247 12.26 9.93 -2.69
C LEU A 247 12.92 10.06 -4.06
N ARG A 248 12.29 10.78 -4.98
CA ARG A 248 12.87 11.07 -6.31
C ARG A 248 14.15 11.89 -6.22
N GLN A 249 14.24 12.85 -5.29
CA GLN A 249 15.48 13.61 -5.05
C GLN A 249 16.60 12.73 -4.49
N MET A 250 16.26 11.65 -3.79
CA MET A 250 17.19 10.63 -3.32
C MET A 250 17.60 9.64 -4.42
N GLY A 251 17.02 9.74 -5.62
CA GLY A 251 17.29 8.84 -6.75
C GLY A 251 16.42 7.58 -6.78
N ILE A 252 15.44 7.46 -5.90
CA ILE A 252 14.55 6.30 -5.82
C ILE A 252 13.41 6.48 -6.82
N LYS A 253 13.24 5.53 -7.75
CA LYS A 253 12.12 5.50 -8.68
C LYS A 253 10.89 4.91 -8.00
N THR A 254 9.75 5.63 -8.05
CA THR A 254 8.47 5.18 -7.47
C THR A 254 7.54 4.63 -8.54
N ILE A 255 6.99 3.44 -8.33
CA ILE A 255 6.14 2.73 -9.30
C ILE A 255 4.88 2.22 -8.61
N MET A 256 3.73 2.73 -9.01
CA MET A 256 2.44 2.22 -8.53
C MET A 256 2.04 0.95 -9.28
N ILE A 257 1.56 -0.04 -8.54
CA ILE A 257 1.03 -1.28 -9.12
C ILE A 257 -0.45 -1.41 -8.74
N THR A 258 -1.30 -1.69 -9.71
CA THR A 258 -2.75 -1.82 -9.48
C THR A 258 -3.40 -2.78 -10.45
N GLY A 259 -4.46 -3.46 -10.01
CA GLY A 259 -5.36 -4.22 -10.88
C GLY A 259 -6.39 -3.37 -11.65
N ASP A 260 -6.39 -2.04 -11.47
CA ASP A 260 -7.30 -1.14 -12.17
C ASP A 260 -6.95 -1.04 -13.66
N ASN A 261 -7.92 -0.55 -14.45
CA ASN A 261 -7.69 -0.24 -15.86
C ASN A 261 -6.68 0.91 -16.03
N PRO A 262 -6.05 1.04 -17.23
CA PRO A 262 -4.99 2.02 -17.47
C PRO A 262 -5.41 3.47 -17.24
N LEU A 263 -6.65 3.84 -17.54
CA LEU A 263 -7.14 5.22 -17.38
C LEU A 263 -7.24 5.61 -15.90
N THR A 264 -7.78 4.70 -15.09
CA THR A 264 -7.86 4.88 -13.63
C THR A 264 -6.47 4.93 -13.01
N ALA A 265 -5.61 3.98 -13.39
CA ALA A 265 -4.23 3.92 -12.90
C ALA A 265 -3.47 5.20 -13.22
N ALA A 266 -3.58 5.72 -14.45
CA ALA A 266 -2.95 6.97 -14.87
C ALA A 266 -3.43 8.18 -14.05
N ALA A 267 -4.75 8.27 -13.79
CA ALA A 267 -5.33 9.36 -13.00
C ALA A 267 -4.79 9.36 -11.56
N ILE A 268 -4.78 8.19 -10.89
CA ILE A 268 -4.29 8.04 -9.53
C ILE A 268 -2.77 8.25 -9.46
N ALA A 269 -2.02 7.74 -10.44
CA ALA A 269 -0.57 7.93 -10.52
C ALA A 269 -0.20 9.42 -10.63
N ALA A 270 -0.92 10.18 -11.47
CA ALA A 270 -0.73 11.62 -11.63
C ALA A 270 -1.10 12.39 -10.34
N GLU A 271 -2.19 12.01 -9.67
CA GLU A 271 -2.62 12.62 -8.40
C GLU A 271 -1.60 12.34 -7.29
N ALA A 272 -1.16 11.10 -7.14
CA ALA A 272 -0.16 10.69 -6.15
C ALA A 272 1.24 11.21 -6.47
N GLY A 273 1.55 11.44 -7.74
CA GLY A 273 2.84 11.95 -8.21
C GLY A 273 3.94 10.89 -8.27
N VAL A 274 3.59 9.61 -8.50
CA VAL A 274 4.56 8.53 -8.76
C VAL A 274 5.22 8.71 -10.13
N ASP A 275 6.39 8.07 -10.33
CA ASP A 275 7.16 8.20 -11.58
C ASP A 275 6.58 7.33 -12.71
N ASP A 276 5.99 6.18 -12.34
CA ASP A 276 5.52 5.18 -13.29
C ASP A 276 4.37 4.36 -12.68
N PHE A 277 3.63 3.62 -13.49
CA PHE A 277 2.60 2.71 -12.99
C PHE A 277 2.45 1.47 -13.86
N LEU A 278 2.01 0.37 -13.24
CA LEU A 278 1.60 -0.88 -13.87
C LEU A 278 0.11 -1.10 -13.59
N ALA A 279 -0.72 -1.01 -14.64
CA ALA A 279 -2.16 -1.24 -14.60
C ALA A 279 -2.50 -2.71 -14.93
N GLU A 280 -3.73 -3.15 -14.58
CA GLU A 280 -4.23 -4.51 -14.84
C GLU A 280 -3.28 -5.61 -14.34
N ALA A 281 -2.48 -5.29 -13.32
CA ALA A 281 -1.43 -6.16 -12.81
C ALA A 281 -1.99 -7.35 -12.04
N THR A 282 -1.55 -8.54 -12.42
CA THR A 282 -1.75 -9.77 -11.67
C THR A 282 -0.66 -9.93 -10.59
N PRO A 283 -0.82 -10.82 -9.59
CA PRO A 283 0.25 -11.14 -8.64
C PRO A 283 1.55 -11.61 -9.32
N GLU A 284 1.44 -12.33 -10.45
CA GLU A 284 2.57 -12.81 -11.26
C GLU A 284 3.31 -11.64 -11.93
N ASP A 285 2.58 -10.62 -12.40
CA ASP A 285 3.18 -9.42 -13.00
C ASP A 285 3.97 -8.61 -11.98
N LYS A 286 3.48 -8.54 -10.72
CA LYS A 286 4.21 -7.91 -9.60
C LYS A 286 5.56 -8.61 -9.39
N LEU A 287 5.58 -9.95 -9.32
CA LEU A 287 6.80 -10.73 -9.17
C LEU A 287 7.75 -10.56 -10.35
N LYS A 288 7.22 -10.57 -11.57
CA LYS A 288 8.01 -10.39 -12.79
C LYS A 288 8.69 -9.04 -12.83
N LEU A 289 7.98 -7.98 -12.45
CA LEU A 289 8.53 -6.63 -12.40
C LEU A 289 9.67 -6.53 -11.37
N ILE A 290 9.49 -7.08 -10.16
CA ILE A 290 10.54 -7.11 -9.13
C ILE A 290 11.80 -7.80 -9.68
N ARG A 291 11.65 -9.00 -10.24
CA ARG A 291 12.77 -9.76 -10.80
C ARG A 291 13.48 -9.02 -11.93
N GLN A 292 12.73 -8.34 -12.79
CA GLN A 292 13.29 -7.55 -13.88
C GLN A 292 14.21 -6.43 -13.37
N TYR A 293 13.86 -5.78 -12.26
CA TYR A 293 14.72 -4.78 -11.62
C TYR A 293 15.94 -5.44 -10.96
N GLN A 294 15.74 -6.56 -10.25
CA GLN A 294 16.81 -7.31 -9.58
C GLN A 294 17.83 -7.89 -10.57
N ASP A 295 17.37 -8.42 -11.70
CA ASP A 295 18.24 -8.95 -12.77
C ASP A 295 19.12 -7.86 -13.40
N ASN A 296 18.67 -6.59 -13.34
CA ASN A 296 19.44 -5.42 -13.74
C ASN A 296 20.35 -4.88 -12.62
N GLY A 297 20.52 -5.63 -11.54
CA GLY A 297 21.39 -5.27 -10.41
C GLY A 297 20.84 -4.16 -9.51
N ARG A 298 19.54 -3.88 -9.56
CA ARG A 298 18.89 -2.85 -8.73
C ARG A 298 18.25 -3.46 -7.50
N LEU A 299 18.33 -2.75 -6.37
CA LEU A 299 17.62 -3.11 -5.15
C LEU A 299 16.20 -2.58 -5.17
N VAL A 300 15.26 -3.47 -4.87
CA VAL A 300 13.82 -3.20 -4.95
C VAL A 300 13.18 -3.26 -3.58
N ALA A 301 12.49 -2.19 -3.22
CA ALA A 301 11.50 -2.22 -2.14
C ALA A 301 10.09 -2.44 -2.70
N MET A 302 9.28 -3.22 -2.01
CA MET A 302 7.86 -3.42 -2.29
C MET A 302 7.04 -3.10 -1.07
N THR A 303 5.97 -2.32 -1.22
CA THR A 303 5.00 -2.07 -0.16
C THR A 303 3.62 -2.58 -0.56
N GLY A 304 2.92 -3.19 0.40
CA GLY A 304 1.58 -3.74 0.17
C GLY A 304 0.89 -4.13 1.47
N ASP A 305 -0.42 -4.38 1.40
CA ASP A 305 -1.25 -4.71 2.56
C ASP A 305 -2.07 -6.00 2.38
N GLY A 306 -2.19 -6.51 1.17
CA GLY A 306 -3.01 -7.66 0.80
C GLY A 306 -2.30 -9.02 0.86
N THR A 307 -3.09 -10.09 0.98
CA THR A 307 -2.59 -11.47 0.84
C THR A 307 -2.01 -11.73 -0.56
N ASN A 308 -2.54 -11.07 -1.57
CA ASN A 308 -2.04 -11.10 -2.95
C ASN A 308 -0.67 -10.43 -3.12
N ASP A 309 -0.24 -9.60 -2.16
CA ASP A 309 1.08 -8.95 -2.17
C ASP A 309 2.15 -9.80 -1.50
N ALA A 310 1.77 -10.77 -0.67
CA ALA A 310 2.70 -11.58 0.10
C ALA A 310 3.84 -12.20 -0.75
N PRO A 311 3.60 -12.79 -1.94
CA PRO A 311 4.68 -13.29 -2.77
C PRO A 311 5.64 -12.19 -3.26
N ALA A 312 5.12 -11.01 -3.58
CA ALA A 312 5.90 -9.86 -4.04
C ALA A 312 6.73 -9.26 -2.89
N LEU A 313 6.14 -9.14 -1.68
CA LEU A 313 6.82 -8.70 -0.46
C LEU A 313 7.99 -9.64 -0.10
N ALA A 314 7.79 -10.95 -0.22
CA ALA A 314 8.83 -11.94 0.05
C ALA A 314 9.96 -11.95 -1.01
N GLN A 315 9.65 -11.60 -2.27
CA GLN A 315 10.62 -11.56 -3.37
C GLN A 315 11.49 -10.31 -3.34
N ALA A 316 10.94 -9.18 -2.89
CA ALA A 316 11.65 -7.90 -2.85
C ALA A 316 12.83 -7.94 -1.87
N ASP A 317 13.87 -7.13 -2.13
CA ASP A 317 15.01 -6.98 -1.21
C ASP A 317 14.54 -6.36 0.11
N VAL A 318 13.57 -5.44 0.03
CA VAL A 318 12.88 -4.83 1.17
C VAL A 318 11.37 -4.96 0.96
N GLY A 319 10.73 -5.86 1.71
CA GLY A 319 9.28 -6.02 1.72
C GLY A 319 8.68 -5.32 2.93
N VAL A 320 7.93 -4.24 2.72
CA VAL A 320 7.30 -3.44 3.78
C VAL A 320 5.80 -3.72 3.80
N ALA A 321 5.32 -4.41 4.83
CA ALA A 321 3.89 -4.61 5.03
C ALA A 321 3.28 -3.46 5.83
N MET A 322 2.07 -3.05 5.47
CA MET A 322 1.30 -2.07 6.25
C MET A 322 0.75 -2.70 7.53
N ASN A 323 0.70 -1.96 8.64
CA ASN A 323 0.12 -2.47 9.89
C ASN A 323 -1.37 -2.83 9.76
N THR A 324 -2.11 -2.09 8.93
CA THR A 324 -3.50 -2.40 8.58
C THR A 324 -3.65 -3.60 7.65
N GLY A 325 -2.53 -4.11 7.11
CA GLY A 325 -2.51 -5.21 6.16
C GLY A 325 -2.80 -6.58 6.80
N THR A 326 -2.97 -7.58 5.92
CA THR A 326 -3.24 -8.97 6.31
C THR A 326 -2.05 -9.60 7.04
N GLN A 327 -2.31 -10.63 7.85
CA GLN A 327 -1.26 -11.37 8.55
C GLN A 327 -0.27 -12.00 7.55
N ALA A 328 -0.76 -12.49 6.41
CA ALA A 328 0.10 -13.05 5.36
C ALA A 328 1.09 -12.02 4.78
N ALA A 329 0.65 -10.77 4.57
CA ALA A 329 1.53 -9.70 4.12
C ALA A 329 2.61 -9.38 5.16
N LYS A 330 2.23 -9.30 6.45
CA LYS A 330 3.17 -9.01 7.55
C LYS A 330 4.22 -10.12 7.75
N GLU A 331 3.84 -11.37 7.57
CA GLU A 331 4.77 -12.51 7.67
C GLU A 331 5.69 -12.63 6.44
N ALA A 332 5.22 -12.20 5.27
CA ALA A 332 6.00 -12.23 4.04
C ALA A 332 7.03 -11.10 3.94
N GLY A 333 6.70 -9.94 4.49
CA GLY A 333 7.59 -8.78 4.51
C GLY A 333 8.74 -8.96 5.50
N ASN A 334 9.85 -8.24 5.29
CA ASN A 334 10.95 -8.15 6.26
C ASN A 334 10.94 -6.85 7.06
N MET A 335 9.95 -5.99 6.81
CA MET A 335 9.62 -4.80 7.58
C MET A 335 8.10 -4.64 7.72
N VAL A 336 7.67 -3.99 8.81
CA VAL A 336 6.27 -3.59 9.03
C VAL A 336 6.23 -2.12 9.38
N ASP A 337 5.48 -1.36 8.61
CA ASP A 337 5.18 0.04 8.89
C ASP A 337 3.97 0.14 9.81
N LEU A 338 4.19 0.55 11.05
CA LEU A 338 3.19 0.58 12.12
C LEU A 338 2.16 1.71 11.94
N ASP A 339 2.54 2.76 11.24
CA ASP A 339 1.66 3.90 10.93
C ASP A 339 0.85 3.69 9.66
N SER A 340 1.13 2.62 8.90
CA SER A 340 0.55 2.36 7.57
C SER A 340 0.72 3.56 6.61
N ASN A 341 1.88 4.21 6.70
CA ASN A 341 2.28 5.31 5.83
C ASN A 341 3.47 4.85 4.96
N PRO A 342 3.30 4.66 3.64
CA PRO A 342 4.29 4.01 2.78
C PRO A 342 5.55 4.85 2.51
N THR A 343 5.71 5.98 3.19
CA THR A 343 6.79 6.93 2.91
C THR A 343 7.52 7.42 4.16
#